data_6ab9da8a595de1c4f927d6227aeec208
#
_entry.id   6ab9da8a595de1c4f927d6227aeec208
#
_cell.length_a   1.000
_cell.length_b   1.000
_cell.length_c   1.000
_cell.angle_alpha   90.00
_cell.angle_beta   90.00
_cell.angle_gamma   90.00
#
_symmetry.space_group_name_H-M   'P 1'
#
loop_
_entity.id
_entity.type
_entity.pdbx_description
1 polymer ?
#
loop_
_entity_poly.entity_id
_entity_poly.type
_entity_poly.pdbx_seq_one_letter_code
_entity_poly.pdbx_strand_id
1 'polypeptide(L)'
;MFHSGLHSFSRLVISLTLSMMLAAGLASFASDARAQDKRQNAPGEFDFYVLALSWSPSFCEEAAERGGRSQMQCGGRPYAFVVHGLWPQYESGFPEYCKRPAPRLNRNIVSSMLDLMPAPGLIFNEWDKHGTCSGLEGRSYFETIRKARAAIKIPADYLDLSQAKTVSPAEVEEAFVQANPGLSNAAISVTCNRTRLSEVRICLSKDLQFRACDEIERRACRRDQVTMPPIRGG
;
A
#
# COMPACT_ATOMS: atom_id res chain seq x y z
N MET A 1 -54.89 -19.88 -69.55
CA MET A 1 -53.62 -20.58 -69.82
C MET A 1 -52.48 -19.62 -69.59
N PHE A 2 -51.44 -20.09 -68.84
CA PHE A 2 -50.19 -19.44 -68.50
C PHE A 2 -50.18 -18.52 -67.25
N HIS A 3 -49.99 -19.18 -66.16
CA HIS A 3 -49.31 -18.62 -64.98
C HIS A 3 -47.98 -19.35 -64.88
N SER A 4 -46.89 -18.59 -64.71
CA SER A 4 -45.71 -19.05 -63.94
C SER A 4 -44.53 -18.04 -64.07
N GLY A 5 -43.97 -17.64 -62.96
CA GLY A 5 -42.57 -17.34 -62.93
C GLY A 5 -42.16 -15.96 -62.42
N LEU A 6 -42.42 -15.59 -61.17
CA LEU A 6 -41.78 -14.44 -60.56
C LEU A 6 -41.64 -14.63 -59.04
N HIS A 7 -40.94 -15.66 -58.60
CA HIS A 7 -40.64 -15.80 -57.16
C HIS A 7 -39.26 -16.40 -56.84
N SER A 8 -38.26 -16.19 -57.73
CA SER A 8 -36.93 -16.81 -57.43
C SER A 8 -35.78 -15.85 -57.27
N PHE A 9 -35.95 -14.52 -57.36
CA PHE A 9 -34.84 -13.57 -57.26
C PHE A 9 -34.74 -12.83 -55.91
N SER A 10 -35.72 -12.93 -55.03
CA SER A 10 -35.76 -12.16 -53.80
C SER A 10 -35.07 -12.83 -52.59
N ARG A 11 -34.72 -14.10 -52.68
CA ARG A 11 -34.13 -14.84 -51.52
C ARG A 11 -32.59 -14.87 -51.52
N LEU A 12 -31.95 -14.52 -52.64
CA LEU A 12 -30.49 -14.59 -52.74
C LEU A 12 -29.75 -13.31 -52.25
N VAL A 13 -30.46 -12.17 -52.28
CA VAL A 13 -29.85 -10.88 -51.88
C VAL A 13 -29.89 -10.65 -50.37
N ILE A 14 -30.85 -11.24 -49.66
CA ILE A 14 -31.00 -11.09 -48.21
C ILE A 14 -29.97 -11.95 -47.44
N SER A 15 -29.47 -13.03 -48.02
CA SER A 15 -28.52 -13.93 -47.34
C SER A 15 -27.06 -13.40 -47.35
N LEU A 16 -26.70 -12.53 -48.29
CA LEU A 16 -25.34 -11.97 -48.38
C LEU A 16 -25.13 -10.75 -47.47
N THR A 17 -26.17 -10.00 -47.14
CA THR A 17 -26.06 -8.83 -46.28
C THR A 17 -26.01 -9.17 -44.79
N LEU A 18 -26.55 -10.31 -44.36
CA LEU A 18 -26.53 -10.73 -42.96
C LEU A 18 -25.20 -11.36 -42.55
N SER A 19 -24.42 -11.91 -43.50
CA SER A 19 -23.09 -12.47 -43.23
C SER A 19 -22.00 -11.39 -43.09
N MET A 20 -22.23 -10.20 -43.61
CA MET A 20 -21.25 -9.12 -43.57
C MET A 20 -21.34 -8.25 -42.31
N MET A 21 -22.46 -8.29 -41.58
CA MET A 21 -22.65 -7.60 -40.31
C MET A 21 -22.15 -8.37 -39.08
N LEU A 22 -21.90 -9.68 -39.21
CA LEU A 22 -21.39 -10.50 -38.08
C LEU A 22 -19.86 -10.47 -37.95
N ALA A 23 -19.14 -9.97 -38.96
CA ALA A 23 -17.69 -9.89 -38.99
C ALA A 23 -17.11 -8.57 -38.37
N ALA A 24 -17.97 -7.56 -38.15
CA ALA A 24 -17.54 -6.25 -37.60
C ALA A 24 -17.62 -6.13 -36.08
N GLY A 25 -18.13 -7.17 -35.38
CA GLY A 25 -18.33 -7.14 -33.91
C GLY A 25 -17.22 -7.73 -33.05
N LEU A 26 -16.12 -8.22 -33.66
CA LEU A 26 -15.04 -8.91 -32.92
C LEU A 26 -13.74 -8.07 -32.79
N ALA A 27 -13.83 -6.78 -33.03
CA ALA A 27 -12.70 -5.90 -32.79
C ALA A 27 -12.82 -5.22 -31.43
N SER A 28 -11.85 -5.47 -30.57
CA SER A 28 -11.46 -4.65 -29.41
C SER A 28 -12.12 -4.96 -28.07
N PHE A 29 -11.97 -6.18 -27.58
CA PHE A 29 -11.59 -6.35 -26.17
C PHE A 29 -10.07 -6.53 -26.14
N ALA A 30 -9.35 -5.45 -26.38
CA ALA A 30 -7.99 -5.34 -25.91
C ALA A 30 -8.09 -5.36 -24.37
N SER A 31 -8.00 -6.55 -23.78
CA SER A 31 -7.72 -6.68 -22.36
C SER A 31 -6.44 -5.90 -22.13
N ASP A 32 -6.51 -4.82 -21.36
CA ASP A 32 -5.34 -4.23 -20.70
C ASP A 32 -4.73 -5.34 -19.83
N ALA A 33 -3.99 -6.22 -20.44
CA ALA A 33 -3.07 -7.12 -19.79
C ALA A 33 -1.98 -6.18 -19.24
N ARG A 34 -2.23 -5.65 -18.02
CA ARG A 34 -1.18 -5.00 -17.23
C ARG A 34 0.00 -5.93 -17.27
N ALA A 35 1.09 -5.49 -17.86
CA ALA A 35 2.33 -6.24 -17.92
C ALA A 35 2.70 -6.60 -16.47
N GLN A 36 2.50 -7.86 -16.10
CA GLN A 36 2.92 -8.37 -14.81
C GLN A 36 4.44 -8.23 -14.78
N ASP A 37 4.96 -7.58 -13.74
CA ASP A 37 6.39 -7.36 -13.61
C ASP A 37 7.12 -8.72 -13.70
N LYS A 38 8.03 -8.84 -14.67
CA LYS A 38 8.73 -10.10 -14.97
C LYS A 38 9.76 -10.51 -13.92
N ARG A 39 10.06 -9.62 -12.95
CA ARG A 39 11.07 -9.87 -11.90
C ARG A 39 10.69 -10.95 -10.89
N GLN A 40 9.43 -11.43 -10.90
CA GLN A 40 8.95 -12.64 -10.23
C GLN A 40 9.38 -12.77 -8.75
N ASN A 41 9.30 -11.69 -7.97
CA ASN A 41 9.66 -11.71 -6.55
C ASN A 41 11.14 -12.10 -6.28
N ALA A 42 12.06 -11.77 -7.18
CA ALA A 42 13.48 -12.01 -6.95
C ALA A 42 14.03 -11.07 -5.85
N PRO A 43 14.77 -11.60 -4.86
CA PRO A 43 15.36 -10.78 -3.80
C PRO A 43 16.28 -9.68 -4.35
N GLY A 44 16.10 -8.43 -3.95
CA GLY A 44 16.90 -7.28 -4.41
C GLY A 44 16.41 -6.62 -5.69
N GLU A 45 15.52 -7.28 -6.42
CA GLU A 45 14.93 -6.78 -7.66
C GLU A 45 13.66 -5.97 -7.35
N PHE A 46 13.82 -4.70 -7.05
CA PHE A 46 12.74 -3.75 -6.79
C PHE A 46 13.21 -2.32 -7.16
N ASP A 47 12.31 -1.35 -7.21
CA ASP A 47 12.65 0.00 -7.68
C ASP A 47 12.84 0.98 -6.52
N PHE A 48 12.01 0.91 -5.49
CA PHE A 48 12.02 1.83 -4.36
C PHE A 48 11.41 1.19 -3.11
N TYR A 49 11.47 1.92 -1.99
CA TYR A 49 10.82 1.55 -0.75
C TYR A 49 9.59 2.41 -0.47
N VAL A 50 8.58 1.81 0.18
CA VAL A 50 7.53 2.54 0.89
C VAL A 50 7.73 2.33 2.38
N LEU A 51 7.96 3.42 3.12
CA LEU A 51 7.88 3.43 4.58
C LEU A 51 6.42 3.65 4.98
N ALA A 52 5.82 2.69 5.67
CA ALA A 52 4.48 2.78 6.22
C ALA A 52 4.51 3.08 7.71
N LEU A 53 3.83 4.15 8.11
CA LEU A 53 3.69 4.59 9.51
C LEU A 53 2.22 4.50 9.90
N SER A 54 1.87 3.53 10.76
CA SER A 54 0.49 3.36 11.25
C SER A 54 0.20 4.32 12.39
N TRP A 55 -0.99 4.95 12.35
CA TRP A 55 -1.53 5.66 13.49
C TRP A 55 -2.00 4.67 14.54
N SER A 56 -1.19 4.48 15.58
CA SER A 56 -1.39 3.43 16.58
C SER A 56 -2.76 3.47 17.27
N PRO A 57 -3.33 4.66 17.63
CA PRO A 57 -4.67 4.70 18.21
C PRO A 57 -5.77 4.14 17.31
N SER A 58 -5.74 4.40 16.01
CA SER A 58 -6.70 3.83 15.05
C SER A 58 -6.62 2.31 14.99
N PHE A 59 -5.39 1.77 14.92
CA PHE A 59 -5.18 0.33 14.95
C PHE A 59 -5.72 -0.29 16.24
N CYS A 60 -5.51 0.35 17.39
CA CYS A 60 -5.95 -0.16 18.68
C CYS A 60 -7.48 -0.15 18.83
N GLU A 61 -8.17 0.89 18.35
CA GLU A 61 -9.63 0.92 18.33
C GLU A 61 -10.19 -0.16 17.41
N GLU A 62 -9.65 -0.33 16.21
CA GLU A 62 -10.08 -1.39 15.29
C GLU A 62 -9.82 -2.80 15.84
N ALA A 63 -8.69 -3.01 16.52
CA ALA A 63 -8.38 -4.28 17.14
C ALA A 63 -9.38 -4.60 18.26
N ALA A 64 -9.75 -3.61 19.08
CA ALA A 64 -10.76 -3.75 20.14
C ALA A 64 -12.16 -4.04 19.56
N GLU A 65 -12.57 -3.37 18.49
CA GLU A 65 -13.85 -3.60 17.81
C GLU A 65 -13.97 -5.04 17.26
N ARG A 66 -12.83 -5.63 16.83
CA ARG A 66 -12.77 -7.03 16.38
C ARG A 66 -12.59 -8.06 17.49
N GLY A 67 -12.62 -7.63 18.77
CA GLY A 67 -12.40 -8.50 19.92
C GLY A 67 -10.95 -8.94 20.13
N GLY A 68 -10.01 -8.39 19.36
CA GLY A 68 -8.58 -8.61 19.51
C GLY A 68 -7.92 -7.55 20.38
N ARG A 69 -6.85 -7.92 21.08
CA ARG A 69 -6.02 -6.98 21.85
C ARG A 69 -4.56 -7.21 21.52
N SER A 70 -3.91 -6.24 20.84
CA SER A 70 -2.45 -6.18 20.81
C SER A 70 -1.96 -5.57 22.11
N GLN A 71 -1.73 -6.39 23.14
CA GLN A 71 -1.37 -5.91 24.47
C GLN A 71 -0.09 -5.06 24.47
N MET A 72 0.91 -5.40 23.66
CA MET A 72 2.16 -4.65 23.61
C MET A 72 2.00 -3.26 22.98
N GLN A 73 1.21 -3.13 21.92
CA GLN A 73 1.01 -1.86 21.25
C GLN A 73 -0.12 -1.04 21.89
N CYS A 74 -1.19 -1.69 22.35
CA CYS A 74 -2.42 -1.01 22.75
C CYS A 74 -2.61 -0.93 24.26
N GLY A 75 -1.89 -1.70 25.07
CA GLY A 75 -2.00 -1.75 26.53
C GLY A 75 -0.72 -1.34 27.25
N GLY A 76 0.30 -0.91 26.51
CA GLY A 76 1.58 -0.48 27.08
C GLY A 76 1.72 1.05 27.10
N ARG A 77 2.86 1.54 26.66
CA ARG A 77 3.10 2.98 26.54
C ARG A 77 2.27 3.59 25.42
N PRO A 78 1.95 4.91 25.50
CA PRO A 78 1.22 5.59 24.44
C PRO A 78 2.09 5.70 23.17
N TYR A 79 1.57 5.19 22.07
CA TYR A 79 2.19 5.33 20.76
C TYR A 79 1.35 6.25 19.87
N ALA A 80 2.03 7.17 19.20
CA ALA A 80 1.49 7.96 18.09
C ALA A 80 1.62 7.16 16.78
N PHE A 81 2.59 7.49 15.95
CA PHE A 81 2.94 6.70 14.78
C PHE A 81 3.95 5.61 15.12
N VAL A 82 3.66 4.39 14.71
CA VAL A 82 4.58 3.24 14.77
C VAL A 82 4.94 2.81 13.35
N VAL A 83 6.09 2.21 13.17
CA VAL A 83 6.47 1.64 11.89
C VAL A 83 5.64 0.37 11.66
N HIS A 84 4.88 0.34 10.56
CA HIS A 84 4.29 -0.88 10.06
C HIS A 84 5.34 -1.70 9.32
N GLY A 85 6.00 -1.09 8.34
CA GLY A 85 7.05 -1.75 7.58
C GLY A 85 7.80 -0.81 6.65
N LEU A 86 8.81 -1.37 5.97
CA LEU A 86 9.54 -0.75 4.87
C LEU A 86 9.48 -1.71 3.67
N TRP A 87 8.64 -1.41 2.71
CA TRP A 87 8.26 -2.36 1.68
C TRP A 87 8.97 -2.09 0.36
N PRO A 88 9.77 -3.04 -0.16
CA PRO A 88 10.21 -2.99 -1.55
C PRO A 88 9.02 -2.90 -2.50
N GLN A 89 9.10 -2.03 -3.50
CA GLN A 89 8.06 -1.77 -4.49
C GLN A 89 8.63 -1.82 -5.89
N TYR A 90 7.78 -2.17 -6.86
CA TYR A 90 7.99 -1.88 -8.27
C TYR A 90 7.30 -0.56 -8.63
N GLU A 91 7.60 0.02 -9.79
CA GLU A 91 6.82 1.16 -10.28
C GLU A 91 5.33 0.80 -10.47
N SER A 92 5.02 -0.47 -10.63
CA SER A 92 3.65 -1.00 -10.61
C SER A 92 3.59 -2.32 -9.85
N GLY A 93 2.95 -2.30 -8.67
CA GLY A 93 2.88 -3.45 -7.77
C GLY A 93 4.11 -3.58 -6.86
N PHE A 94 4.26 -4.73 -6.25
CA PHE A 94 5.33 -4.98 -5.27
C PHE A 94 5.69 -6.47 -5.22
N PRO A 95 6.97 -6.79 -4.89
CA PRO A 95 7.38 -8.15 -4.61
C PRO A 95 6.96 -8.56 -3.20
N GLU A 96 6.63 -9.83 -3.03
CA GLU A 96 6.33 -10.39 -1.72
C GLU A 96 6.85 -11.82 -1.57
N TYR A 97 7.23 -12.19 -0.36
CA TYR A 97 7.69 -13.53 -0.01
C TYR A 97 8.82 -14.05 -0.91
N CYS A 98 9.83 -13.23 -1.15
CA CYS A 98 10.89 -13.52 -2.12
C CYS A 98 11.84 -14.68 -1.71
N LYS A 99 11.83 -15.07 -0.43
CA LYS A 99 12.51 -16.30 0.07
C LYS A 99 11.51 -17.12 0.87
N ARG A 100 11.26 -18.35 0.45
CA ARG A 100 10.40 -19.31 1.17
C ARG A 100 11.10 -20.65 1.35
N PRO A 101 11.33 -21.12 2.58
CA PRO A 101 11.04 -20.43 3.84
C PRO A 101 11.93 -19.18 4.03
N ALA A 102 11.41 -18.19 4.74
CA ALA A 102 12.22 -17.03 5.10
C ALA A 102 13.36 -17.41 6.04
N PRO A 103 14.56 -16.81 5.89
CA PRO A 103 15.64 -17.00 6.85
C PRO A 103 15.22 -16.60 8.27
N ARG A 104 15.60 -17.40 9.24
CA ARG A 104 15.21 -17.21 10.64
C ARG A 104 15.78 -15.92 11.22
N LEU A 105 14.94 -15.08 11.80
CA LEU A 105 15.37 -13.91 12.55
C LEU A 105 15.94 -14.28 13.92
N ASN A 106 17.05 -13.63 14.27
CA ASN A 106 17.60 -13.70 15.62
C ASN A 106 16.70 -12.91 16.60
N ARG A 107 16.49 -13.44 17.81
CA ARG A 107 15.69 -12.79 18.86
C ARG A 107 16.18 -11.38 19.19
N ASN A 108 17.49 -11.13 19.16
CA ASN A 108 18.07 -9.82 19.42
C ASN A 108 17.63 -8.78 18.36
N ILE A 109 17.47 -9.19 17.10
CA ILE A 109 16.94 -8.31 16.04
C ILE A 109 15.49 -7.95 16.37
N VAL A 110 14.67 -8.93 16.71
CA VAL A 110 13.26 -8.70 17.08
C VAL A 110 13.17 -7.76 18.28
N SER A 111 13.93 -8.02 19.34
CA SER A 111 13.92 -7.19 20.56
C SER A 111 14.38 -5.75 20.27
N SER A 112 15.36 -5.57 19.38
CA SER A 112 15.86 -4.23 19.02
C SER A 112 14.89 -3.39 18.22
N MET A 113 13.80 -3.96 17.71
CA MET A 113 12.81 -3.25 16.90
C MET A 113 11.53 -2.89 17.65
N LEU A 114 11.35 -3.37 18.89
CA LEU A 114 10.09 -3.21 19.63
C LEU A 114 9.78 -1.74 19.99
N ASP A 115 10.75 -0.86 19.96
CA ASP A 115 10.56 0.58 20.14
C ASP A 115 9.87 1.25 18.94
N LEU A 116 10.08 0.73 17.73
CA LEU A 116 9.50 1.22 16.47
C LEU A 116 8.31 0.38 16.00
N MET A 117 8.37 -0.92 16.22
CA MET A 117 7.39 -1.93 15.79
C MET A 117 6.96 -2.75 17.02
N PRO A 118 6.01 -2.25 17.84
CA PRO A 118 5.71 -2.80 19.17
C PRO A 118 4.89 -4.10 19.13
N ALA A 119 5.19 -5.00 18.20
CA ALA A 119 4.55 -6.30 18.07
C ALA A 119 5.52 -7.31 17.41
N PRO A 120 6.05 -8.30 18.16
CA PRO A 120 6.94 -9.32 17.60
C PRO A 120 6.36 -10.04 16.38
N GLY A 121 5.06 -10.34 16.40
CA GLY A 121 4.37 -10.99 15.26
C GLY A 121 4.40 -10.14 13.99
N LEU A 122 4.29 -8.80 14.12
CA LEU A 122 4.44 -7.89 13.00
C LEU A 122 5.86 -7.96 12.43
N ILE A 123 6.89 -7.93 13.29
CA ILE A 123 8.30 -7.97 12.86
C ILE A 123 8.59 -9.23 12.03
N PHE A 124 8.08 -10.40 12.47
CA PHE A 124 8.23 -11.64 11.71
C PHE A 124 7.48 -11.59 10.37
N ASN A 125 6.23 -11.10 10.38
CA ASN A 125 5.42 -11.00 9.16
C ASN A 125 6.05 -10.05 8.14
N GLU A 126 6.54 -8.89 8.58
CA GLU A 126 7.21 -7.91 7.72
C GLU A 126 8.51 -8.45 7.12
N TRP A 127 9.26 -9.24 7.91
CA TRP A 127 10.43 -9.93 7.39
C TRP A 127 10.07 -10.96 6.31
N ASP A 128 9.13 -11.85 6.61
CA ASP A 128 8.74 -12.91 5.69
C ASP A 128 8.18 -12.36 4.38
N LYS A 129 7.29 -11.39 4.47
CA LYS A 129 6.55 -10.86 3.32
C LYS A 129 7.36 -9.86 2.51
N HIS A 130 8.01 -8.92 3.16
CA HIS A 130 8.64 -7.78 2.52
C HIS A 130 10.16 -7.76 2.66
N GLY A 131 10.68 -8.05 3.84
CA GLY A 131 12.11 -8.01 4.13
C GLY A 131 12.93 -8.93 3.26
N THR A 132 12.43 -10.14 3.00
CA THR A 132 13.09 -11.11 2.12
C THR A 132 13.24 -10.61 0.68
N CYS A 133 12.43 -9.64 0.26
CA CYS A 133 12.47 -9.04 -1.07
C CYS A 133 13.50 -7.91 -1.20
N SER A 134 13.98 -7.36 -0.08
CA SER A 134 14.98 -6.30 -0.10
C SER A 134 16.36 -6.74 -0.61
N GLY A 135 16.62 -8.06 -0.67
CA GLY A 135 17.95 -8.62 -0.96
C GLY A 135 18.91 -8.55 0.23
N LEU A 136 18.53 -7.88 1.31
CA LEU A 136 19.34 -7.73 2.51
C LEU A 136 19.21 -8.93 3.45
N GLU A 137 20.19 -9.10 4.33
CA GLU A 137 20.06 -9.97 5.49
C GLU A 137 19.19 -9.31 6.56
N GLY A 138 18.55 -10.11 7.43
CA GLY A 138 17.57 -9.64 8.39
C GLY A 138 18.06 -8.45 9.25
N ARG A 139 19.30 -8.51 9.76
CA ARG A 139 19.89 -7.38 10.52
C ARG A 139 19.92 -6.10 9.68
N SER A 140 20.47 -6.16 8.49
CA SER A 140 20.63 -5.00 7.61
C SER A 140 19.28 -4.44 7.16
N TYR A 141 18.28 -5.29 6.93
CA TYR A 141 16.92 -4.84 6.60
C TYR A 141 16.31 -4.03 7.76
N PHE A 142 16.38 -4.52 8.99
CA PHE A 142 15.82 -3.81 10.14
C PHE A 142 16.64 -2.56 10.52
N GLU A 143 17.94 -2.55 10.29
CA GLU A 143 18.76 -1.33 10.38
C GLU A 143 18.34 -0.30 9.32
N THR A 144 17.97 -0.75 8.11
CA THR A 144 17.44 0.12 7.05
C THR A 144 16.08 0.71 7.45
N ILE A 145 15.18 -0.08 8.05
CA ILE A 145 13.92 0.44 8.63
C ILE A 145 14.21 1.55 9.65
N ARG A 146 15.15 1.31 10.57
CA ARG A 146 15.51 2.29 11.60
C ARG A 146 16.04 3.59 10.98
N LYS A 147 16.90 3.51 9.97
CA LYS A 147 17.40 4.67 9.23
C LYS A 147 16.28 5.41 8.51
N ALA A 148 15.41 4.69 7.80
CA ALA A 148 14.27 5.27 7.10
C ALA A 148 13.35 6.02 8.08
N ARG A 149 13.00 5.40 9.22
CA ARG A 149 12.16 6.05 10.25
C ARG A 149 12.86 7.27 10.87
N ALA A 150 14.16 7.21 11.12
CA ALA A 150 14.92 8.31 11.70
C ALA A 150 15.00 9.53 10.77
N ALA A 151 14.94 9.33 9.46
CA ALA A 151 14.92 10.40 8.46
C ALA A 151 13.59 11.17 8.41
N ILE A 152 12.51 10.64 9.00
CA ILE A 152 11.17 11.24 8.94
C ILE A 152 10.86 11.96 10.26
N LYS A 153 10.57 13.25 10.16
CA LYS A 153 10.02 14.04 11.26
C LYS A 153 8.50 13.91 11.29
N ILE A 154 7.97 13.44 12.40
CA ILE A 154 6.51 13.47 12.63
C ILE A 154 6.13 14.92 12.93
N PRO A 155 5.07 15.47 12.31
CA PRO A 155 4.56 16.80 12.63
C PRO A 155 4.25 16.93 14.12
N ALA A 156 4.59 18.07 14.71
CA ALA A 156 4.46 18.30 16.16
C ALA A 156 3.02 18.07 16.66
N ASP A 157 2.04 18.48 15.87
CA ASP A 157 0.60 18.31 16.16
C ASP A 157 0.16 16.84 16.33
N TYR A 158 0.96 15.89 15.85
CA TYR A 158 0.66 14.47 15.92
C TYR A 158 1.55 13.71 16.91
N LEU A 159 2.37 14.39 17.68
CA LEU A 159 3.23 13.75 18.70
C LEU A 159 2.50 13.50 20.02
N ASP A 160 1.57 14.41 20.37
CA ASP A 160 0.82 14.37 21.63
C ASP A 160 -0.64 14.79 21.41
N LEU A 161 -1.38 13.95 20.68
CA LEU A 161 -2.78 14.18 20.39
C LEU A 161 -3.65 13.69 21.57
N SER A 162 -4.04 14.61 22.47
CA SER A 162 -4.82 14.29 23.68
C SER A 162 -6.32 14.16 23.43
N GLN A 163 -6.84 14.69 22.31
CA GLN A 163 -8.25 14.62 21.91
C GLN A 163 -8.35 14.14 20.47
N ALA A 164 -9.50 13.54 20.12
CA ALA A 164 -9.75 13.15 18.74
C ALA A 164 -9.72 14.37 17.81
N LYS A 165 -9.06 14.27 16.69
CA LYS A 165 -8.94 15.31 15.67
C LYS A 165 -9.55 14.83 14.37
N THR A 166 -10.46 15.62 13.78
CA THR A 166 -10.95 15.40 12.42
C THR A 166 -10.01 16.12 11.46
N VAL A 167 -9.54 15.42 10.44
CA VAL A 167 -8.59 15.93 9.45
C VAL A 167 -8.98 15.44 8.05
N SER A 168 -8.63 16.19 7.02
CA SER A 168 -8.60 15.64 5.67
C SER A 168 -7.28 14.89 5.42
N PRO A 169 -7.25 13.88 4.53
CA PRO A 169 -5.99 13.25 4.11
C PRO A 169 -4.95 14.27 3.65
N ALA A 170 -5.36 15.26 2.86
CA ALA A 170 -4.49 16.31 2.34
C ALA A 170 -3.86 17.17 3.45
N GLU A 171 -4.59 17.51 4.51
CA GLU A 171 -4.02 18.24 5.67
C GLU A 171 -2.93 17.45 6.37
N VAL A 172 -3.09 16.12 6.46
CA VAL A 172 -2.05 15.25 7.06
C VAL A 172 -0.82 15.18 6.17
N GLU A 173 -1.01 14.99 4.86
CA GLU A 173 0.08 14.96 3.88
C GLU A 173 0.85 16.27 3.88
N GLU A 174 0.16 17.41 3.84
CA GLU A 174 0.76 18.74 3.89
C GLU A 174 1.55 18.97 5.18
N ALA A 175 1.03 18.56 6.34
CA ALA A 175 1.74 18.67 7.61
C ALA A 175 3.07 17.89 7.58
N PHE A 176 3.07 16.68 6.99
CA PHE A 176 4.31 15.91 6.82
C PHE A 176 5.27 16.57 5.84
N VAL A 177 4.78 17.11 4.72
CA VAL A 177 5.60 17.84 3.74
C VAL A 177 6.28 19.05 4.39
N GLN A 178 5.55 19.83 5.16
CA GLN A 178 6.09 20.98 5.88
C GLN A 178 7.13 20.60 6.93
N ALA A 179 6.93 19.48 7.63
CA ALA A 179 7.87 19.01 8.64
C ALA A 179 9.16 18.39 8.05
N ASN A 180 9.15 17.99 6.77
CA ASN A 180 10.22 17.22 6.12
C ASN A 180 10.71 17.90 4.84
N PRO A 181 11.70 18.81 4.91
CA PRO A 181 12.27 19.46 3.73
C PRO A 181 12.70 18.45 2.65
N GLY A 182 12.24 18.65 1.43
CA GLY A 182 12.48 17.75 0.29
C GLY A 182 11.41 16.69 0.07
N LEU A 183 10.51 16.46 1.02
CA LEU A 183 9.31 15.64 0.79
C LEU A 183 8.31 16.43 -0.07
N SER A 184 7.75 15.82 -1.10
CA SER A 184 6.69 16.41 -1.93
C SER A 184 5.40 15.61 -1.79
N ASN A 185 4.26 16.21 -2.15
CA ASN A 185 2.96 15.53 -2.17
C ASN A 185 2.94 14.30 -3.08
N ALA A 186 3.78 14.27 -4.12
CA ALA A 186 3.91 13.10 -4.98
C ALA A 186 4.68 11.92 -4.35
N ALA A 187 5.26 12.12 -3.17
CA ALA A 187 6.05 11.12 -2.44
C ALA A 187 5.39 10.62 -1.15
N ILE A 188 4.19 11.08 -0.85
CA ILE A 188 3.44 10.74 0.36
C ILE A 188 1.98 10.44 0.02
N SER A 189 1.37 9.52 0.76
CA SER A 189 -0.05 9.26 0.68
C SER A 189 -0.59 8.78 2.02
N VAL A 190 -1.81 9.19 2.35
CA VAL A 190 -2.55 8.76 3.53
C VAL A 190 -3.52 7.65 3.17
N THR A 191 -3.58 6.60 3.98
CA THR A 191 -4.61 5.57 3.90
C THR A 191 -5.57 5.67 5.07
N CYS A 192 -6.79 5.20 4.86
CA CYS A 192 -7.82 5.22 5.89
C CYS A 192 -8.74 4.00 5.79
N ASN A 193 -9.46 3.74 6.87
CA ASN A 193 -10.65 2.91 6.84
C ASN A 193 -11.91 3.76 6.59
N ARG A 194 -13.09 3.30 7.02
CA ARG A 194 -14.36 4.04 6.81
C ARG A 194 -14.37 5.40 7.51
N THR A 195 -13.73 5.54 8.67
CA THR A 195 -13.87 6.68 9.58
C THR A 195 -12.55 7.22 10.10
N ARG A 196 -11.47 6.43 10.06
CA ARG A 196 -10.20 6.76 10.74
C ARG A 196 -9.03 6.76 9.78
N LEU A 197 -8.06 7.64 10.03
CA LEU A 197 -6.74 7.57 9.44
C LEU A 197 -6.06 6.27 9.85
N SER A 198 -5.54 5.52 8.88
CA SER A 198 -4.83 4.25 9.14
C SER A 198 -3.32 4.43 9.10
N GLU A 199 -2.79 4.93 7.98
CA GLU A 199 -1.34 5.03 7.77
C GLU A 199 -0.96 6.27 6.97
N VAL A 200 0.25 6.72 7.20
CA VAL A 200 1.00 7.60 6.30
C VAL A 200 2.06 6.76 5.61
N ARG A 201 2.11 6.81 4.28
CA ARG A 201 3.05 6.09 3.43
C ARG A 201 3.95 7.08 2.72
N ILE A 202 5.25 6.84 2.79
CA ILE A 202 6.27 7.73 2.22
C ILE A 202 7.17 6.91 1.31
N CYS A 203 7.35 7.37 0.07
CA CYS A 203 8.22 6.75 -0.92
C CYS A 203 9.65 7.21 -0.78
N LEU A 204 10.55 6.25 -0.73
CA LEU A 204 11.99 6.45 -0.57
C LEU A 204 12.74 5.69 -1.67
N SER A 205 13.78 6.30 -2.22
CA SER A 205 14.73 5.57 -3.06
C SER A 205 15.43 4.44 -2.26
N LYS A 206 16.19 3.58 -2.94
CA LYS A 206 17.02 2.58 -2.26
C LYS A 206 18.02 3.19 -1.29
N ASP A 207 18.42 4.44 -1.53
CA ASP A 207 19.32 5.24 -0.67
C ASP A 207 18.56 6.09 0.37
N LEU A 208 17.27 5.79 0.57
CA LEU A 208 16.38 6.45 1.54
C LEU A 208 16.18 7.96 1.31
N GLN A 209 16.30 8.44 0.06
CA GLN A 209 15.92 9.79 -0.31
C GLN A 209 14.45 9.84 -0.73
N PHE A 210 13.74 10.95 -0.46
CA PHE A 210 12.37 11.12 -0.93
C PHE A 210 12.28 11.01 -2.44
N ARG A 211 11.26 10.32 -2.93
CA ARG A 211 10.98 10.22 -4.36
C ARG A 211 9.48 10.18 -4.64
N ALA A 212 9.07 10.72 -5.77
CA ALA A 212 7.70 10.56 -6.26
C ALA A 212 7.40 9.10 -6.59
N CYS A 213 6.14 8.67 -6.36
CA CYS A 213 5.67 7.34 -6.69
C CYS A 213 4.14 7.30 -6.82
N ASP A 214 3.65 6.85 -7.97
CA ASP A 214 2.21 6.76 -8.24
C ASP A 214 1.57 5.51 -7.62
N GLU A 215 2.37 4.52 -7.23
CA GLU A 215 1.87 3.23 -6.72
C GLU A 215 1.09 3.39 -5.42
N ILE A 216 1.52 4.28 -4.52
CA ILE A 216 0.83 4.47 -3.23
C ILE A 216 -0.53 5.16 -3.39
N GLU A 217 -0.71 5.98 -4.44
CA GLU A 217 -1.97 6.68 -4.72
C GLU A 217 -3.14 5.73 -5.00
N ARG A 218 -2.88 4.52 -5.49
CA ARG A 218 -3.92 3.52 -5.75
C ARG A 218 -4.69 3.13 -4.49
N ARG A 219 -4.08 3.27 -3.33
CA ARG A 219 -4.65 2.95 -2.02
C ARG A 219 -4.84 4.17 -1.14
N ALA A 220 -4.76 5.37 -1.72
CA ALA A 220 -4.99 6.61 -1.02
C ALA A 220 -6.40 6.67 -0.41
N CYS A 221 -6.53 7.33 0.72
CA CYS A 221 -7.80 7.59 1.36
C CYS A 221 -8.67 8.47 0.46
N ARG A 222 -9.88 8.00 0.12
CA ARG A 222 -10.86 8.70 -0.73
C ARG A 222 -11.95 9.40 0.08
N ARG A 223 -11.70 9.65 1.37
CA ARG A 223 -12.61 10.37 2.25
C ARG A 223 -12.24 11.84 2.31
N ASP A 224 -13.24 12.71 2.36
CA ASP A 224 -13.01 14.14 2.57
C ASP A 224 -12.42 14.40 3.95
N GLN A 225 -12.89 13.67 4.96
CA GLN A 225 -12.43 13.75 6.33
C GLN A 225 -12.36 12.38 7.00
N VAL A 226 -11.41 12.23 7.92
CA VAL A 226 -11.22 11.07 8.78
C VAL A 226 -10.88 11.52 10.20
N THR A 227 -11.10 10.64 11.16
CA THR A 227 -10.75 10.89 12.55
C THR A 227 -9.37 10.32 12.85
N MET A 228 -8.57 11.07 13.55
CA MET A 228 -7.39 10.59 14.29
C MET A 228 -7.80 10.45 15.77
N PRO A 229 -7.99 9.22 16.29
CA PRO A 229 -8.25 9.03 17.71
C PRO A 229 -7.10 9.53 18.58
N PRO A 230 -7.35 9.92 19.85
CA PRO A 230 -6.31 10.43 20.72
C PRO A 230 -5.29 9.35 21.10
N ILE A 231 -4.07 9.79 21.38
CA ILE A 231 -3.03 8.95 21.95
C ILE A 231 -3.42 8.69 23.40
N ARG A 232 -3.69 7.41 23.72
CA ARG A 232 -4.05 7.01 25.09
C ARG A 232 -2.90 6.21 25.69
N GLY A 233 -2.42 6.64 26.85
CA GLY A 233 -1.64 5.79 27.71
C GLY A 233 -2.53 4.63 28.23
N GLY A 234 -1.99 3.42 28.29
CA GLY A 234 -2.68 2.31 28.94
C GLY A 234 -2.79 2.53 30.45
#